data_602026ac1af94511a674bf7450c68f31
#
_entry.id   602026ac1af94511a674bf7450c68f31
#
_cell.length_a   1.000
_cell.length_b   1.000
_cell.length_c   1.000
_cell.angle_alpha   90.00
_cell.angle_beta   90.00
_cell.angle_gamma   90.00
#
_symmetry.space_group_name_H-M   'P 1'
#
loop_
_entity.id
_entity.type
_entity.pdbx_description
1 polymer ?
#
loop_
_entity_poly.entity_id
_entity_poly.type
_entity_poly.pdbx_seq_one_letter_code
_entity_poly.pdbx_strand_id
1 'polypeptide(L)'
;MKFTDPNIIIDSNFISGSAGNIRALSTNMYEIAYQPEEIPQWFQDLLNELFDGRGVPKEYMAHIRLQNTGDTTQQITLRFLLSPKGAGYMYPPWWIWRNTIGWMPLPQKDTHYHNREYLDVTIEIQPNEILRVASAPYETPEQIVQKTRHLTELSNIWTYREIGQSAQGRAIPILESEPRDIKLLIDASMQSCEPVS
;
A
#
# COMPACT_ATOMS: atom_id res chain seq x y z
N MET A 1 9.66 -8.50 -6.11
CA MET A 1 10.26 -9.77 -5.60
C MET A 1 9.23 -10.88 -5.61
N LYS A 2 9.64 -12.13 -5.79
CA LYS A 2 8.76 -13.31 -5.71
C LYS A 2 9.45 -14.39 -4.89
N PHE A 3 8.74 -14.96 -3.95
CA PHE A 3 9.15 -16.10 -3.13
C PHE A 3 8.16 -17.25 -3.36
N THR A 4 8.65 -18.49 -3.43
CA THR A 4 7.82 -19.69 -3.66
C THR A 4 8.21 -20.77 -2.67
N ASP A 5 7.23 -21.24 -1.91
CA ASP A 5 7.28 -22.43 -1.07
C ASP A 5 6.30 -23.46 -1.65
N PRO A 6 6.34 -24.77 -1.34
CA PRO A 6 5.55 -25.78 -2.05
C PRO A 6 4.09 -25.42 -2.33
N ASN A 7 3.42 -24.77 -1.38
CA ASN A 7 1.99 -24.42 -1.52
C ASN A 7 1.70 -22.92 -1.42
N ILE A 8 2.74 -22.09 -1.25
CA ILE A 8 2.56 -20.64 -1.03
C ILE A 8 3.45 -19.85 -1.97
N ILE A 9 2.86 -18.87 -2.63
CA ILE A 9 3.60 -17.86 -3.39
C ILE A 9 3.36 -16.52 -2.73
N ILE A 10 4.45 -15.80 -2.41
CA ILE A 10 4.42 -14.41 -1.93
C ILE A 10 5.12 -13.56 -2.97
N ASP A 11 4.47 -12.49 -3.42
CA ASP A 11 4.93 -11.72 -4.56
C ASP A 11 4.64 -10.23 -4.36
N SER A 12 5.61 -9.37 -4.67
CA SER A 12 5.45 -7.92 -4.72
C SER A 12 5.72 -7.35 -6.11
N ASN A 13 5.85 -8.22 -7.15
CA ASN A 13 6.11 -7.80 -8.52
C ASN A 13 4.81 -7.49 -9.28
N PHE A 14 4.11 -6.46 -8.83
CA PHE A 14 2.89 -5.92 -9.46
C PHE A 14 2.79 -4.42 -9.17
N ILE A 15 1.87 -3.72 -9.85
CA ILE A 15 1.62 -2.29 -9.63
C ILE A 15 1.27 -2.06 -8.15
N SER A 16 1.95 -1.13 -7.50
CA SER A 16 1.87 -0.84 -6.05
C SER A 16 2.41 -1.93 -5.11
N GLY A 17 2.96 -3.04 -5.64
CA GLY A 17 3.61 -4.04 -4.81
C GLY A 17 4.89 -3.49 -4.15
N SER A 18 5.03 -3.67 -2.85
CA SER A 18 6.17 -3.19 -2.07
C SER A 18 6.56 -4.21 -1.00
N ALA A 19 7.69 -4.86 -1.21
CA ALA A 19 8.36 -5.70 -0.23
C ALA A 19 9.83 -5.87 -0.62
N GLY A 20 10.68 -5.89 0.39
CA GLY A 20 12.09 -6.27 0.24
C GLY A 20 12.26 -7.80 0.20
N ASN A 21 13.32 -8.29 0.81
CA ASN A 21 13.59 -9.72 0.85
C ASN A 21 12.50 -10.50 1.60
N ILE A 22 12.14 -11.67 1.07
CA ILE A 22 11.16 -12.58 1.66
C ILE A 22 11.86 -13.91 1.96
N ARG A 23 11.70 -14.43 3.17
CA ARG A 23 12.25 -15.71 3.59
C ARG A 23 11.28 -16.49 4.48
N ALA A 24 11.32 -17.82 4.39
CA ALA A 24 10.63 -18.67 5.36
C ALA A 24 11.39 -18.65 6.71
N LEU A 25 10.65 -18.50 7.80
CA LEU A 25 11.15 -18.70 9.17
C LEU A 25 10.84 -20.12 9.67
N SER A 26 9.68 -20.61 9.32
CA SER A 26 9.22 -21.98 9.59
C SER A 26 8.09 -22.33 8.63
N THR A 27 7.48 -23.49 8.78
CA THR A 27 6.28 -23.88 8.03
C THR A 27 5.19 -22.82 8.22
N ASN A 28 4.67 -22.28 7.13
CA ASN A 28 3.62 -21.27 7.09
C ASN A 28 3.95 -19.96 7.82
N MET A 29 5.23 -19.68 8.08
CA MET A 29 5.68 -18.40 8.65
C MET A 29 6.78 -17.78 7.79
N TYR A 30 6.53 -16.57 7.31
CA TYR A 30 7.40 -15.88 6.37
C TYR A 30 7.75 -14.50 6.90
N GLU A 31 9.03 -14.14 6.81
CA GLU A 31 9.53 -12.81 7.12
C GLU A 31 9.65 -12.00 5.84
N ILE A 32 9.18 -10.79 5.91
CA ILE A 32 9.17 -9.83 4.81
C ILE A 32 9.94 -8.59 5.27
N ALA A 33 11.10 -8.39 4.65
CA ALA A 33 11.87 -7.18 4.88
C ALA A 33 11.17 -5.98 4.23
N TYR A 34 11.36 -4.83 4.81
CA TYR A 34 10.94 -3.59 4.16
C TYR A 34 11.82 -3.28 2.95
N GLN A 35 11.25 -2.57 2.00
CA GLN A 35 11.99 -1.95 0.91
C GLN A 35 11.75 -0.46 1.00
N PRO A 36 12.77 0.34 1.37
CA PRO A 36 12.62 1.79 1.36
C PRO A 36 12.40 2.27 -0.07
N GLU A 37 11.57 3.29 -0.23
CA GLU A 37 11.39 3.96 -1.50
C GLU A 37 12.71 4.58 -1.97
N GLU A 38 13.06 4.40 -3.23
CA GLU A 38 14.21 5.06 -3.84
C GLU A 38 13.84 6.54 -4.10
N ILE A 39 14.33 7.40 -3.24
CA ILE A 39 14.18 8.85 -3.39
C ILE A 39 15.34 9.37 -4.22
N PRO A 40 15.12 10.13 -5.31
CA PRO A 40 16.18 10.74 -6.09
C PRO A 40 17.12 11.57 -5.22
N GLN A 41 18.45 11.54 -5.51
CA GLN A 41 19.46 12.17 -4.67
C GLN A 41 19.18 13.66 -4.44
N TRP A 42 18.77 14.40 -5.48
CA TRP A 42 18.45 15.82 -5.38
C TRP A 42 17.32 16.09 -4.35
N PHE A 43 16.36 15.16 -4.23
CA PHE A 43 15.27 15.30 -3.27
C PHE A 43 15.73 14.92 -1.86
N GLN A 44 16.62 13.94 -1.72
CA GLN A 44 17.26 13.64 -0.43
C GLN A 44 18.06 14.83 0.08
N ASP A 45 18.81 15.52 -0.81
CA ASP A 45 19.61 16.68 -0.46
C ASP A 45 18.72 17.83 0.01
N LEU A 46 17.61 18.10 -0.71
CA LEU A 46 16.60 19.08 -0.32
C LEU A 46 15.97 18.75 1.05
N LEU A 47 15.62 17.48 1.27
CA LEU A 47 15.05 17.05 2.54
C LEU A 47 16.06 17.19 3.69
N ASN A 48 17.34 16.87 3.46
CA ASN A 48 18.39 17.03 4.45
C ASN A 48 18.60 18.51 4.80
N GLU A 49 18.51 19.41 3.84
CA GLU A 49 18.57 20.87 4.05
C GLU A 49 17.37 21.35 4.88
N LEU A 50 16.15 20.95 4.50
CA LEU A 50 14.91 21.36 5.19
C LEU A 50 14.81 20.84 6.63
N PHE A 51 15.38 19.69 6.91
CA PHE A 51 15.30 19.01 8.21
C PHE A 51 16.62 18.94 8.98
N ASP A 52 17.57 19.84 8.68
CA ASP A 52 18.87 19.96 9.36
C ASP A 52 19.64 18.62 9.43
N GLY A 53 19.62 17.82 8.37
CA GLY A 53 20.30 16.53 8.33
C GLY A 53 19.73 15.44 9.27
N ARG A 54 18.59 15.69 9.91
CA ARG A 54 17.95 14.68 10.79
C ARG A 54 17.45 13.45 10.06
N GLY A 55 17.55 13.46 8.75
CA GLY A 55 17.08 12.39 7.88
C GLY A 55 15.56 12.29 7.89
N VAL A 56 14.97 12.37 6.73
CA VAL A 56 13.55 12.06 6.58
C VAL A 56 13.40 10.56 6.82
N PRO A 57 12.44 10.12 7.66
CA PRO A 57 12.11 8.73 7.75
C PRO A 57 11.85 8.21 6.33
N LYS A 58 12.58 7.19 5.90
CA LYS A 58 12.25 6.48 4.67
C LYS A 58 11.02 5.66 4.97
N GLU A 59 9.87 6.25 4.71
CA GLU A 59 8.61 5.60 4.90
C GLU A 59 8.40 4.61 3.77
N TYR A 60 7.83 3.49 4.10
CA TYR A 60 7.46 2.50 3.11
C TYR A 60 6.12 1.90 3.49
N MET A 61 5.40 1.54 2.47
CA MET A 61 4.14 0.84 2.61
C MET A 61 4.36 -0.61 2.17
N ALA A 62 3.98 -1.54 3.02
CA ALA A 62 4.00 -2.94 2.64
C ALA A 62 2.76 -3.26 1.82
N HIS A 63 2.97 -3.88 0.65
CA HIS A 63 1.89 -4.40 -0.18
C HIS A 63 2.37 -5.64 -0.92
N ILE A 64 1.81 -6.78 -0.57
CA ILE A 64 2.15 -8.07 -1.15
C ILE A 64 0.91 -8.78 -1.67
N ARG A 65 1.13 -9.66 -2.63
CA ARG A 65 0.17 -10.65 -3.08
C ARG A 65 0.56 -12.01 -2.51
N LEU A 66 -0.41 -12.72 -1.97
CA LEU A 66 -0.28 -14.05 -1.41
C LEU A 66 -1.17 -15.00 -2.20
N GLN A 67 -0.64 -16.15 -2.60
CA GLN A 67 -1.38 -17.20 -3.30
C GLN A 67 -1.16 -18.53 -2.62
N ASN A 68 -2.25 -19.24 -2.31
CA ASN A 68 -2.23 -20.64 -1.94
C ASN A 68 -2.38 -21.48 -3.22
N THR A 69 -1.36 -22.25 -3.56
CA THR A 69 -1.37 -23.15 -4.71
C THR A 69 -1.71 -24.61 -4.32
N GLY A 70 -1.88 -24.86 -3.03
CA GLY A 70 -2.29 -26.15 -2.50
C GLY A 70 -3.79 -26.39 -2.56
N ASP A 71 -4.19 -27.58 -2.18
CA ASP A 71 -5.57 -28.08 -2.16
C ASP A 71 -6.25 -27.97 -0.80
N THR A 72 -5.55 -27.47 0.22
CA THR A 72 -6.04 -27.29 1.58
C THR A 72 -5.95 -25.84 2.02
N THR A 73 -6.85 -25.44 2.90
CA THR A 73 -6.79 -24.13 3.57
C THR A 73 -5.52 -24.05 4.41
N GLN A 74 -4.80 -22.92 4.30
CA GLN A 74 -3.58 -22.66 5.04
C GLN A 74 -3.80 -21.49 6.01
N GLN A 75 -3.27 -21.62 7.22
CA GLN A 75 -3.08 -20.48 8.12
C GLN A 75 -1.63 -20.03 8.03
N ILE A 76 -1.42 -18.78 7.66
CA ILE A 76 -0.11 -18.22 7.36
C ILE A 76 0.16 -17.03 8.27
N THR A 77 1.36 -16.97 8.82
CA THR A 77 1.85 -15.78 9.54
C THR A 77 2.88 -15.06 8.69
N LEU A 78 2.63 -13.80 8.43
CA LEU A 78 3.52 -12.88 7.75
C LEU A 78 4.16 -11.97 8.78
N ARG A 79 5.48 -12.02 8.92
CA ARG A 79 6.26 -11.13 9.77
C ARG A 79 6.83 -10.00 8.93
N PHE A 80 6.30 -8.82 9.11
CA PHE A 80 6.85 -7.60 8.48
C PHE A 80 7.88 -6.96 9.39
N LEU A 81 9.13 -6.86 8.91
CA LEU A 81 10.15 -6.11 9.62
C LEU A 81 9.85 -4.61 9.52
N LEU A 82 9.88 -3.93 10.65
CA LEU A 82 9.63 -2.50 10.71
C LEU A 82 10.94 -1.73 10.50
N SER A 83 10.86 -0.56 9.86
CA SER A 83 12.03 0.29 9.71
C SER A 83 12.49 0.82 11.08
N PRO A 84 13.79 0.78 11.38
CA PRO A 84 14.31 1.33 12.64
C PRO A 84 14.02 2.82 12.82
N LYS A 85 13.76 3.55 11.75
CA LYS A 85 13.59 5.02 11.74
C LYS A 85 12.17 5.50 11.43
N GLY A 86 11.27 4.64 10.96
CA GLY A 86 10.00 5.08 10.39
C GLY A 86 8.78 4.26 10.79
N ALA A 87 8.79 3.62 11.95
CA ALA A 87 7.68 2.78 12.39
C ALA A 87 6.34 3.52 12.60
N GLY A 88 6.30 4.82 12.41
CA GLY A 88 5.13 5.66 12.71
C GLY A 88 3.88 5.35 11.90
N TYR A 89 4.02 4.84 10.67
CA TYR A 89 2.90 4.66 9.74
C TYR A 89 2.46 3.21 9.57
N MET A 90 3.09 2.28 10.26
CA MET A 90 2.74 0.86 10.20
C MET A 90 1.73 0.44 11.28
N TYR A 91 0.95 1.38 11.80
CA TYR A 91 -0.07 1.10 12.80
C TYR A 91 -1.34 0.50 12.20
N PRO A 92 -2.10 -0.28 13.00
CA PRO A 92 -3.37 -0.82 12.54
C PRO A 92 -4.36 0.31 12.16
N PRO A 93 -5.31 -0.02 11.28
CA PRO A 93 -5.57 -1.36 10.78
C PRO A 93 -4.68 -1.73 9.60
N TRP A 94 -4.19 -2.96 9.57
CA TRP A 94 -3.69 -3.59 8.35
C TRP A 94 -4.88 -4.09 7.53
N TRP A 95 -4.67 -4.26 6.21
CA TRP A 95 -5.73 -4.50 5.27
C TRP A 95 -5.49 -5.77 4.48
N ILE A 96 -6.57 -6.50 4.22
CA ILE A 96 -6.59 -7.63 3.30
C ILE A 96 -7.57 -7.34 2.17
N TRP A 97 -7.15 -7.65 0.96
CA TRP A 97 -8.00 -7.59 -0.21
C TRP A 97 -8.33 -9.00 -0.68
N ARG A 98 -9.62 -9.26 -0.88
CA ARG A 98 -10.14 -10.49 -1.49
C ARG A 98 -10.98 -10.14 -2.70
N ASN A 99 -10.86 -10.95 -3.77
CA ASN A 99 -11.51 -10.65 -5.06
C ASN A 99 -13.03 -10.44 -4.95
N THR A 100 -13.68 -11.14 -4.05
CA THR A 100 -15.15 -11.11 -3.87
C THR A 100 -15.65 -9.95 -3.00
N ILE A 101 -14.76 -9.32 -2.21
CA ILE A 101 -15.16 -8.38 -1.15
C ILE A 101 -14.46 -7.02 -1.31
N GLY A 102 -13.25 -7.01 -1.90
CA GLY A 102 -12.39 -5.82 -1.94
C GLY A 102 -11.51 -5.70 -0.68
N TRP A 103 -11.12 -4.46 -0.35
CA TRP A 103 -10.30 -4.17 0.83
C TRP A 103 -11.12 -4.22 2.12
N MET A 104 -10.61 -4.93 3.11
CA MET A 104 -11.16 -5.00 4.47
C MET A 104 -10.05 -4.83 5.50
N PRO A 105 -10.31 -4.16 6.63
CA PRO A 105 -9.35 -4.14 7.71
C PRO A 105 -9.21 -5.54 8.31
N LEU A 106 -7.98 -5.93 8.63
CA LEU A 106 -7.71 -7.14 9.39
C LEU A 106 -8.14 -6.94 10.85
N PRO A 107 -8.76 -7.95 11.47
CA PRO A 107 -9.09 -7.90 12.88
C PRO A 107 -7.84 -7.69 13.74
N GLN A 108 -7.93 -6.86 14.77
CA GLN A 108 -6.81 -6.58 15.66
C GLN A 108 -6.20 -7.83 16.32
N LYS A 109 -7.02 -8.85 16.56
CA LYS A 109 -6.56 -10.15 17.11
C LYS A 109 -5.59 -10.90 16.18
N ASP A 110 -5.61 -10.60 14.88
CA ASP A 110 -4.79 -11.25 13.86
C ASP A 110 -3.53 -10.41 13.54
N THR A 111 -3.30 -9.34 14.30
CA THR A 111 -2.21 -8.38 14.09
C THR A 111 -1.48 -8.11 15.41
N HIS A 112 -0.22 -8.51 15.51
CA HIS A 112 0.57 -8.43 16.74
C HIS A 112 1.85 -7.64 16.53
N TYR A 113 1.97 -6.49 17.22
CA TYR A 113 3.18 -5.67 17.24
C TYR A 113 4.17 -6.15 18.28
N HIS A 114 5.42 -6.27 17.88
CA HIS A 114 6.54 -6.67 18.74
C HIS A 114 7.56 -5.55 18.87
N ASN A 115 7.46 -4.77 19.94
CA ASN A 115 8.44 -3.75 20.36
C ASN A 115 8.94 -2.80 19.26
N ARG A 116 8.13 -2.49 18.27
CA ARG A 116 8.49 -1.69 17.07
C ARG A 116 9.57 -2.32 16.17
N GLU A 117 9.90 -3.57 16.35
CA GLU A 117 10.88 -4.28 15.53
C GLU A 117 10.21 -4.98 14.34
N TYR A 118 9.09 -5.62 14.61
CA TYR A 118 8.31 -6.31 13.59
C TYR A 118 6.83 -6.40 13.96
N LEU A 119 6.05 -6.74 12.96
CA LEU A 119 4.63 -6.97 13.05
C LEU A 119 4.30 -8.34 12.49
N ASP A 120 3.61 -9.17 13.24
CA ASP A 120 3.05 -10.44 12.77
C ASP A 120 1.59 -10.26 12.37
N VAL A 121 1.26 -10.70 11.16
CA VAL A 121 -0.10 -10.72 10.60
C VAL A 121 -0.46 -12.15 10.29
N THR A 122 -1.52 -12.68 10.92
CA THR A 122 -2.01 -14.04 10.69
C THR A 122 -3.22 -14.04 9.77
N ILE A 123 -3.18 -14.87 8.73
CA ILE A 123 -4.18 -14.88 7.66
C ILE A 123 -4.55 -16.33 7.33
N GLU A 124 -5.84 -16.57 7.18
CA GLU A 124 -6.36 -17.79 6.58
C GLU A 124 -6.54 -17.57 5.06
N ILE A 125 -5.98 -18.49 4.25
CA ILE A 125 -6.09 -18.45 2.79
C ILE A 125 -6.62 -19.80 2.27
N GLN A 126 -7.68 -19.71 1.48
CA GLN A 126 -8.35 -20.88 0.91
C GLN A 126 -7.54 -21.54 -0.22
N PRO A 127 -7.81 -22.80 -0.58
CA PRO A 127 -7.21 -23.44 -1.74
C PRO A 127 -7.37 -22.60 -3.00
N ASN A 128 -6.28 -22.44 -3.76
CA ASN A 128 -6.22 -21.66 -4.99
C ASN A 128 -6.60 -20.16 -4.86
N GLU A 129 -6.76 -19.68 -3.63
CA GLU A 129 -7.06 -18.28 -3.40
C GLU A 129 -5.85 -17.39 -3.66
N ILE A 130 -6.12 -16.20 -4.20
CA ILE A 130 -5.18 -15.08 -4.31
C ILE A 130 -5.75 -13.93 -3.50
N LEU A 131 -4.96 -13.41 -2.58
CA LEU A 131 -5.29 -12.24 -1.80
C LEU A 131 -4.13 -11.24 -1.77
N ARG A 132 -4.39 -10.01 -1.32
CA ARG A 132 -3.35 -9.01 -1.07
C ARG A 132 -3.38 -8.60 0.39
N VAL A 133 -2.21 -8.26 0.91
CA VAL A 133 -2.03 -7.76 2.28
C VAL A 133 -1.26 -6.47 2.21
N ALA A 134 -1.74 -5.45 2.88
CA ALA A 134 -1.14 -4.13 2.83
C ALA A 134 -1.27 -3.37 4.16
N SER A 135 -0.36 -2.43 4.38
CA SER A 135 -0.44 -1.49 5.49
C SER A 135 -1.55 -0.45 5.32
N ALA A 136 -2.03 -0.26 4.09
CA ALA A 136 -3.17 0.59 3.74
C ALA A 136 -3.88 0.03 2.50
N PRO A 137 -5.16 0.37 2.27
CA PRO A 137 -5.82 0.03 1.01
C PRO A 137 -5.13 0.76 -0.15
N TYR A 138 -4.90 0.06 -1.24
CA TYR A 138 -4.27 0.62 -2.43
C TYR A 138 -5.23 0.63 -3.60
N GLU A 139 -5.19 1.73 -4.32
CA GLU A 139 -5.79 1.86 -5.63
C GLU A 139 -4.72 2.12 -6.67
N THR A 140 -4.85 1.52 -7.85
CA THR A 140 -3.96 1.87 -8.95
C THR A 140 -4.33 3.24 -9.51
N PRO A 141 -3.38 3.96 -10.14
CA PRO A 141 -3.70 5.23 -10.80
C PRO A 141 -4.87 5.12 -11.79
N GLU A 142 -4.98 3.99 -12.48
CA GLU A 142 -6.07 3.71 -13.41
C GLU A 142 -7.43 3.58 -12.68
N GLN A 143 -7.44 2.93 -11.51
CA GLN A 143 -8.64 2.83 -10.67
C GLN A 143 -9.07 4.20 -10.15
N ILE A 144 -8.10 5.04 -9.74
CA ILE A 144 -8.38 6.42 -9.29
C ILE A 144 -9.01 7.21 -10.44
N VAL A 145 -8.42 7.18 -11.64
CA VAL A 145 -9.00 7.85 -12.82
C VAL A 145 -10.41 7.34 -13.13
N GLN A 146 -10.63 6.03 -13.10
CA GLN A 146 -11.94 5.44 -13.34
C GLN A 146 -12.97 5.88 -12.30
N LYS A 147 -12.63 5.84 -11.02
CA LYS A 147 -13.50 6.31 -9.93
C LYS A 147 -13.82 7.79 -10.06
N THR A 148 -12.82 8.61 -10.36
CA THR A 148 -13.00 10.05 -10.55
C THR A 148 -13.94 10.34 -11.72
N ARG A 149 -13.83 9.62 -12.83
CA ARG A 149 -14.77 9.72 -13.95
C ARG A 149 -16.18 9.26 -13.58
N HIS A 150 -16.26 8.13 -12.87
CA HIS A 150 -17.56 7.61 -12.43
C HIS A 150 -18.32 8.59 -11.51
N LEU A 151 -17.62 9.35 -10.67
CA LEU A 151 -18.26 10.39 -9.87
C LEU A 151 -18.94 11.47 -10.71
N THR A 152 -18.45 11.76 -11.91
CA THR A 152 -19.13 12.70 -12.84
C THR A 152 -20.38 12.11 -13.48
N GLU A 153 -20.47 10.80 -13.58
CA GLU A 153 -21.67 10.11 -14.06
C GLU A 153 -22.77 10.08 -13.00
N LEU A 154 -22.40 10.02 -11.72
CA LEU A 154 -23.33 10.00 -10.60
C LEU A 154 -23.89 11.38 -10.23
N SER A 155 -23.24 12.46 -10.68
CA SER A 155 -23.59 13.83 -10.31
C SER A 155 -23.27 14.81 -11.43
N ASN A 156 -24.21 15.67 -11.77
CA ASN A 156 -24.03 16.76 -12.70
C ASN A 156 -23.30 17.99 -12.13
N ILE A 157 -22.86 17.89 -10.87
CA ILE A 157 -22.13 18.98 -10.17
C ILE A 157 -20.65 18.96 -10.59
N TRP A 158 -20.11 17.78 -10.89
CA TRP A 158 -18.68 17.59 -11.12
C TRP A 158 -18.35 17.40 -12.60
N THR A 159 -17.28 18.05 -13.03
CA THR A 159 -16.65 17.85 -14.32
C THR A 159 -15.26 17.24 -14.10
N TYR A 160 -14.95 16.16 -14.80
CA TYR A 160 -13.61 15.57 -14.83
C TYR A 160 -12.69 16.39 -15.72
N ARG A 161 -11.49 16.64 -15.20
CA ARG A 161 -10.39 17.22 -15.99
C ARG A 161 -9.06 16.60 -15.56
N GLU A 162 -8.08 16.65 -16.43
CA GLU A 162 -6.69 16.32 -16.14
C GLU A 162 -5.89 17.62 -16.02
N ILE A 163 -5.25 17.82 -14.84
CA ILE A 163 -4.46 19.04 -14.60
C ILE A 163 -3.00 18.89 -15.03
N GLY A 164 -2.58 17.68 -15.40
CA GLY A 164 -1.23 17.39 -15.83
C GLY A 164 -0.93 15.91 -15.83
N GLN A 165 0.36 15.62 -15.87
CA GLN A 165 0.88 14.25 -15.78
C GLN A 165 1.96 14.16 -14.71
N SER A 166 2.04 13.02 -14.04
CA SER A 166 3.13 12.67 -13.14
C SER A 166 4.45 12.52 -13.90
N ALA A 167 5.58 12.43 -13.19
CA ALA A 167 6.89 12.13 -13.79
C ALA A 167 6.92 10.82 -14.59
N GLN A 168 5.96 9.93 -14.36
CA GLN A 168 5.81 8.66 -15.10
C GLN A 168 4.76 8.76 -16.24
N GLY A 169 4.32 9.97 -16.61
CA GLY A 169 3.35 10.20 -17.67
C GLY A 169 1.91 9.79 -17.33
N ARG A 170 1.58 9.58 -16.06
CA ARG A 170 0.23 9.23 -15.62
C ARG A 170 -0.61 10.48 -15.44
N ALA A 171 -1.87 10.43 -15.88
CA ALA A 171 -2.81 11.52 -15.71
C ALA A 171 -3.02 11.85 -14.22
N ILE A 172 -3.07 13.14 -13.90
CA ILE A 172 -3.45 13.66 -12.59
C ILE A 172 -4.89 14.18 -12.71
N PRO A 173 -5.87 13.42 -12.21
CA PRO A 173 -7.27 13.78 -12.33
C PRO A 173 -7.67 14.85 -11.32
N ILE A 174 -8.64 15.68 -11.70
CA ILE A 174 -9.33 16.60 -10.83
C ILE A 174 -10.83 16.58 -11.10
N LEU A 175 -11.62 16.81 -10.08
CA LEU A 175 -13.04 17.13 -10.17
C LEU A 175 -13.23 18.62 -9.92
N GLU A 176 -13.87 19.27 -10.86
CA GLU A 176 -14.23 20.68 -10.74
C GLU A 176 -15.75 20.82 -10.70
N SER A 177 -16.26 21.71 -9.83
CA SER A 177 -17.64 22.19 -9.90
C SER A 177 -17.69 23.48 -10.71
N GLU A 178 -18.90 23.88 -11.11
CA GLU A 178 -19.11 25.22 -11.67
C GLU A 178 -18.61 26.30 -10.72
N PRO A 179 -18.06 27.41 -11.25
CA PRO A 179 -17.62 28.53 -10.45
C PRO A 179 -18.72 29.07 -9.53
N ARG A 180 -18.39 29.28 -8.27
CA ARG A 180 -19.23 29.88 -7.24
C ARG A 180 -18.45 30.97 -6.52
N ASP A 181 -19.12 31.75 -5.68
CA ASP A 181 -18.50 32.82 -4.90
C ASP A 181 -17.45 32.26 -3.91
N ILE A 182 -17.70 31.07 -3.37
CA ILE A 182 -16.76 30.36 -2.50
C ILE A 182 -16.04 29.30 -3.30
N LYS A 183 -14.71 29.36 -3.30
CA LYS A 183 -13.82 28.35 -3.90
C LYS A 183 -13.19 27.52 -2.80
N LEU A 184 -13.35 26.22 -2.86
CA LEU A 184 -12.73 25.26 -1.96
C LEU A 184 -11.84 24.33 -2.79
N LEU A 185 -10.56 24.24 -2.44
CA LEU A 185 -9.67 23.19 -2.92
C LEU A 185 -9.61 22.13 -1.83
N ILE A 186 -10.00 20.91 -2.18
CA ILE A 186 -9.80 19.73 -1.34
C ILE A 186 -8.69 18.93 -1.99
N ASP A 187 -7.62 18.75 -1.25
CA ASP A 187 -6.46 17.98 -1.66
C ASP A 187 -6.25 16.84 -0.64
N ALA A 188 -6.06 15.65 -1.16
CA ALA A 188 -5.91 14.47 -0.34
C ALA A 188 -4.57 13.79 -0.66
N SER A 189 -3.80 13.50 0.37
CA SER A 189 -2.60 12.65 0.26
C SER A 189 -1.44 13.24 -0.53
N MET A 190 -0.97 14.40 -0.14
CA MET A 190 0.22 15.01 -0.75
C MET A 190 1.55 14.48 -0.20
N GLN A 191 1.54 13.68 0.85
CA GLN A 191 2.76 13.09 1.40
C GLN A 191 3.04 11.74 0.73
N SER A 192 4.32 11.50 0.44
CA SER A 192 4.76 10.27 -0.26
C SER A 192 4.46 8.97 0.48
N CYS A 193 4.16 9.07 1.77
CA CYS A 193 3.86 7.97 2.69
C CYS A 193 2.37 7.74 2.95
N GLU A 194 1.52 8.60 2.43
CA GLU A 194 0.09 8.47 2.63
C GLU A 194 -0.55 7.70 1.47
N PRO A 195 -1.50 6.80 1.75
CA PRO A 195 -2.23 6.14 0.68
C PRO A 195 -2.95 7.20 -0.14
N VAL A 196 -2.85 7.08 -1.46
CA VAL A 196 -3.65 7.91 -2.36
C VAL A 196 -5.11 7.53 -2.14
N SER A 197 -5.86 8.39 -1.50
CA SER A 197 -7.28 8.21 -1.19
C SER A 197 -8.15 8.61 -2.37
#